data_7518db7b2756c33faa49fa53136585f8
#
_entry.id   7518db7b2756c33faa49fa53136585f8
#
_cell.length_a   1.000
_cell.length_b   1.000
_cell.length_c   1.000
_cell.angle_alpha   90.00
_cell.angle_beta   90.00
_cell.angle_gamma   90.00
#
_symmetry.space_group_name_H-M   'P 1'
#
loop_
_entity.id
_entity.type
_entity.pdbx_description
1 polymer ?
#
loop_
_entity_poly.entity_id
_entity_poly.type
_entity_poly.pdbx_seq_one_letter_code
_entity_poly.pdbx_strand_id
1 'polypeptide(L)'
;MKFVCKLSEDDFEMEGSKSINLNCKTEFKYTFWKNKNVYPEFYKDEAIDMLYLSLAVFAADRLILRENGEDAWCREIELFMPVLCIEKWNDCQLLVERMLNFLTGDRWKICFRKRELTEIEMKARKKYGKVAEKNSKITKICMFSGGLDSCIGALNLLCDTKDISNLVFVSHYGGGKGTIEYQEMLKDAFIRRFGLDESYFIQNFASVITSKKVRKEDTTRSRSFMFFSHAIAYASAMGKDVELIIPENVLISLNIPLAYTRTGTSSTRTTHPYYMKMLQKLITELGIAVTIKNPYQFKTKGEMILECRDREFLQEVLDKTMSCSHPDVGRHRGLKKTMHCGYCLPCTIRR
;
A
#
# COMPACT_ATOMS: atom_id res chain seq x y z
N MET A 1 -12.52 -0.92 -21.41
CA MET A 1 -13.15 -1.96 -20.55
C MET A 1 -13.77 -1.30 -19.35
N LYS A 2 -15.06 -1.53 -19.06
CA LYS A 2 -15.79 -0.92 -17.94
C LYS A 2 -15.65 -1.77 -16.68
N PHE A 3 -15.42 -1.13 -15.54
CA PHE A 3 -15.29 -1.77 -14.23
C PHE A 3 -16.07 -0.99 -13.17
N VAL A 4 -16.98 -1.66 -12.47
CA VAL A 4 -17.83 -1.04 -11.46
C VAL A 4 -17.39 -1.46 -10.07
N CYS A 5 -17.04 -0.49 -9.24
CA CYS A 5 -16.82 -0.71 -7.81
C CYS A 5 -18.14 -0.54 -7.05
N LYS A 6 -18.49 -1.51 -6.22
CA LYS A 6 -19.61 -1.48 -5.28
C LYS A 6 -19.10 -1.55 -3.84
N LEU A 7 -19.76 -0.86 -2.90
CA LEU A 7 -19.39 -0.87 -1.48
C LEU A 7 -20.51 -1.43 -0.58
N SER A 8 -21.70 -1.60 -1.15
CA SER A 8 -22.89 -2.14 -0.51
C SER A 8 -23.67 -2.96 -1.55
N GLU A 9 -24.83 -3.45 -1.20
CA GLU A 9 -25.83 -3.95 -2.13
C GLU A 9 -26.44 -2.75 -2.88
N ASP A 10 -25.69 -2.24 -3.82
CA ASP A 10 -26.06 -1.10 -4.64
C ASP A 10 -26.39 -1.63 -6.04
N ASP A 11 -27.52 -1.17 -6.56
CA ASP A 11 -28.08 -1.61 -7.84
C ASP A 11 -27.42 -0.97 -9.06
N PHE A 12 -26.34 -0.19 -8.85
CA PHE A 12 -25.64 0.42 -9.97
C PHE A 12 -24.95 -0.63 -10.82
N GLU A 13 -25.41 -0.75 -12.04
CA GLU A 13 -24.86 -1.63 -13.05
C GLU A 13 -24.58 -0.88 -14.36
N MET A 14 -23.63 -1.34 -15.12
CA MET A 14 -23.29 -0.82 -16.42
C MET A 14 -23.21 -1.98 -17.40
N GLU A 15 -23.92 -1.89 -18.49
CA GLU A 15 -23.92 -2.94 -19.52
C GLU A 15 -22.50 -3.22 -20.01
N GLY A 16 -22.14 -4.50 -20.11
CA GLY A 16 -20.82 -4.96 -20.52
C GLY A 16 -19.69 -4.69 -19.52
N SER A 17 -20.02 -4.31 -18.27
CA SER A 17 -19.01 -4.09 -17.22
C SER A 17 -18.70 -5.38 -16.45
N LYS A 18 -17.48 -5.42 -15.88
CA LYS A 18 -17.15 -6.26 -14.71
C LYS A 18 -17.41 -5.45 -13.44
N SER A 19 -17.82 -6.10 -12.38
CA SER A 19 -18.04 -5.45 -11.09
C SER A 19 -17.33 -6.16 -9.96
N ILE A 20 -17.10 -5.45 -8.87
CA ILE A 20 -16.64 -5.99 -7.59
C ILE A 20 -17.30 -5.26 -6.43
N ASN A 21 -17.80 -6.01 -5.46
CA ASN A 21 -18.23 -5.45 -4.18
C ASN A 21 -17.11 -5.63 -3.15
N LEU A 22 -16.47 -4.53 -2.76
CA LEU A 22 -15.34 -4.55 -1.81
C LEU A 22 -15.74 -5.01 -0.41
N ASN A 23 -17.02 -4.87 -0.03
CA ASN A 23 -17.54 -5.31 1.26
C ASN A 23 -18.16 -6.71 1.22
N CYS A 24 -18.24 -7.35 0.05
CA CYS A 24 -18.64 -8.73 -0.11
C CYS A 24 -17.45 -9.68 0.13
N LYS A 25 -17.48 -10.44 1.22
CA LYS A 25 -16.38 -11.33 1.64
C LYS A 25 -16.08 -12.47 0.67
N THR A 26 -16.99 -12.77 -0.25
CA THR A 26 -16.79 -13.78 -1.30
C THR A 26 -16.12 -13.23 -2.54
N GLU A 27 -16.05 -11.90 -2.69
CA GLU A 27 -15.43 -11.21 -3.83
C GLU A 27 -14.11 -10.53 -3.43
N PHE A 28 -14.08 -9.89 -2.25
CA PHE A 28 -12.92 -9.16 -1.78
C PHE A 28 -12.72 -9.33 -0.27
N LYS A 29 -11.48 -9.47 0.17
CA LYS A 29 -11.12 -9.49 1.59
C LYS A 29 -10.08 -8.44 1.88
N TYR A 30 -10.34 -7.63 2.90
CA TYR A 30 -9.38 -6.69 3.45
C TYR A 30 -9.60 -6.53 4.95
N THR A 31 -8.59 -6.01 5.67
CA THR A 31 -8.58 -6.02 7.13
C THR A 31 -8.57 -4.64 7.77
N PHE A 32 -8.64 -3.55 7.00
CA PHE A 32 -8.60 -2.18 7.52
C PHE A 32 -9.53 -1.96 8.73
N TRP A 33 -10.79 -2.33 8.61
CA TRP A 33 -11.80 -2.17 9.66
C TRP A 33 -11.64 -3.12 10.86
N LYS A 34 -10.67 -4.04 10.82
CA LYS A 34 -10.33 -4.93 11.94
C LYS A 34 -9.29 -4.33 12.87
N ASN A 35 -8.69 -3.20 12.49
CA ASN A 35 -7.74 -2.50 13.34
C ASN A 35 -8.41 -2.11 14.67
N LYS A 36 -7.76 -2.46 15.78
CA LYS A 36 -8.24 -2.20 17.13
C LYS A 36 -7.71 -0.88 17.71
N ASN A 37 -6.76 -0.26 17.04
CA ASN A 37 -6.20 1.01 17.49
C ASN A 37 -7.27 2.08 17.44
N VAL A 38 -7.29 2.92 18.45
CA VAL A 38 -8.16 4.09 18.54
C VAL A 38 -7.32 5.32 18.32
N TYR A 39 -7.81 6.22 17.51
CA TYR A 39 -7.12 7.44 17.11
C TYR A 39 -7.85 8.65 17.68
N PRO A 40 -7.24 9.85 17.72
CA PRO A 40 -7.86 11.07 18.24
C PRO A 40 -9.16 11.45 17.52
N GLU A 41 -9.20 11.25 16.19
CA GLU A 41 -10.39 11.54 15.38
C GLU A 41 -10.84 10.31 14.60
N PHE A 42 -12.04 10.34 14.06
CA PHE A 42 -12.44 9.37 13.05
C PHE A 42 -11.75 9.69 11.72
N TYR A 43 -11.54 8.69 10.91
CA TYR A 43 -10.94 8.83 9.59
C TYR A 43 -11.67 9.88 8.74
N LYS A 44 -10.94 10.72 8.01
CA LYS A 44 -11.54 11.66 7.04
C LYS A 44 -12.22 10.90 5.91
N ASP A 45 -13.36 11.42 5.45
CA ASP A 45 -14.14 10.79 4.39
C ASP A 45 -13.36 10.66 3.09
N GLU A 46 -12.59 11.69 2.73
CA GLU A 46 -11.72 11.70 1.56
C GLU A 46 -10.63 10.63 1.64
N ALA A 47 -10.11 10.38 2.84
CA ALA A 47 -9.08 9.36 3.04
C ALA A 47 -9.66 7.94 2.96
N ILE A 48 -10.89 7.73 3.42
CA ILE A 48 -11.62 6.47 3.24
C ILE A 48 -12.00 6.25 1.78
N ASP A 49 -12.46 7.29 1.09
CA ASP A 49 -12.72 7.22 -0.35
C ASP A 49 -11.44 6.89 -1.13
N MET A 50 -10.28 7.48 -0.77
CA MET A 50 -8.98 7.15 -1.35
C MET A 50 -8.60 5.70 -1.09
N LEU A 51 -8.85 5.17 0.11
CA LEU A 51 -8.63 3.77 0.42
C LEU A 51 -9.48 2.88 -0.47
N TYR A 52 -10.79 3.12 -0.58
CA TYR A 52 -11.67 2.33 -1.44
C TYR A 52 -11.29 2.46 -2.92
N LEU A 53 -10.93 3.64 -3.40
CA LEU A 53 -10.42 3.82 -4.75
C LEU A 53 -9.19 2.94 -4.99
N SER A 54 -8.25 2.93 -4.06
CA SER A 54 -7.04 2.12 -4.18
C SER A 54 -7.31 0.61 -4.18
N LEU A 55 -8.29 0.15 -3.39
CA LEU A 55 -8.74 -1.24 -3.38
C LEU A 55 -9.46 -1.61 -4.70
N ALA A 56 -10.29 -0.70 -5.24
CA ALA A 56 -10.97 -0.90 -6.52
C ALA A 56 -9.96 -0.96 -7.69
N VAL A 57 -8.98 -0.06 -7.70
CA VAL A 57 -7.86 -0.07 -8.68
C VAL A 57 -7.07 -1.37 -8.59
N PHE A 58 -6.76 -1.82 -7.36
CA PHE A 58 -6.07 -3.10 -7.14
C PHE A 58 -6.89 -4.29 -7.65
N ALA A 59 -8.21 -4.28 -7.44
CA ALA A 59 -9.09 -5.32 -7.94
C ALA A 59 -9.18 -5.32 -9.47
N ALA A 60 -9.38 -4.15 -10.08
CA ALA A 60 -9.44 -3.99 -11.54
C ALA A 60 -8.13 -4.43 -12.20
N ASP A 61 -6.98 -4.03 -11.64
CA ASP A 61 -5.65 -4.42 -12.13
C ASP A 61 -5.48 -5.94 -12.19
N ARG A 62 -6.08 -6.69 -11.25
CA ARG A 62 -6.02 -8.15 -11.21
C ARG A 62 -7.11 -8.86 -12.01
N LEU A 63 -8.30 -8.29 -12.13
CA LEU A 63 -9.45 -8.95 -12.77
C LEU A 63 -9.56 -8.67 -14.28
N ILE A 64 -8.98 -7.57 -14.74
CA ILE A 64 -8.96 -7.22 -16.16
C ILE A 64 -7.62 -7.69 -16.73
N LEU A 65 -7.66 -8.72 -17.56
CA LEU A 65 -6.45 -9.30 -18.16
C LEU A 65 -5.86 -8.37 -19.23
N ARG A 66 -4.54 -8.26 -19.29
CA ARG A 66 -3.81 -7.43 -20.27
C ARG A 66 -3.97 -7.96 -21.67
N GLU A 67 -4.10 -9.28 -21.85
CA GLU A 67 -4.37 -9.90 -23.14
C GLU A 67 -5.65 -9.40 -23.83
N ASN A 68 -6.57 -8.79 -23.06
CA ASN A 68 -7.79 -8.17 -23.59
C ASN A 68 -7.59 -6.71 -24.01
N GLY A 69 -6.40 -6.13 -23.82
CA GLY A 69 -6.03 -4.81 -24.33
C GLY A 69 -5.75 -4.86 -25.84
N GLU A 70 -5.85 -3.71 -26.51
CA GLU A 70 -5.69 -3.59 -27.97
C GLU A 70 -4.33 -4.13 -28.46
N ASP A 71 -3.27 -3.87 -27.69
CA ASP A 71 -1.90 -4.31 -27.95
C ASP A 71 -1.46 -5.47 -27.02
N ALA A 72 -2.41 -6.14 -26.37
CA ALA A 72 -2.19 -7.15 -25.33
C ALA A 72 -1.30 -6.67 -24.17
N TRP A 73 -1.16 -5.36 -24.01
CA TRP A 73 -0.26 -4.73 -23.04
C TRP A 73 -0.91 -3.61 -22.25
N CYS A 74 -1.41 -2.57 -22.92
CA CYS A 74 -2.05 -1.41 -22.32
C CYS A 74 -3.57 -1.61 -22.29
N ARG A 75 -4.16 -1.52 -21.12
CA ARG A 75 -5.62 -1.61 -20.96
C ARG A 75 -6.23 -0.21 -20.91
N GLU A 76 -7.37 -0.04 -21.53
CA GLU A 76 -8.22 1.13 -21.32
C GLU A 76 -9.32 0.77 -20.34
N ILE A 77 -9.22 1.31 -19.11
CA ILE A 77 -10.09 0.95 -17.99
C ILE A 77 -10.93 2.16 -17.60
N GLU A 78 -12.24 2.05 -17.74
CA GLU A 78 -13.20 3.02 -17.24
C GLU A 78 -13.75 2.52 -15.90
N LEU A 79 -13.33 3.15 -14.80
CA LEU A 79 -13.70 2.77 -13.43
C LEU A 79 -14.83 3.67 -12.91
N PHE A 80 -15.95 3.06 -12.55
CA PHE A 80 -17.07 3.71 -11.87
C PHE A 80 -16.91 3.56 -10.36
N MET A 81 -16.58 4.68 -9.69
CA MET A 81 -16.16 4.68 -8.28
C MET A 81 -17.10 5.47 -7.40
N PRO A 82 -17.71 4.84 -6.36
CA PRO A 82 -18.55 5.55 -5.39
C PRO A 82 -17.70 6.29 -4.36
N VAL A 83 -18.02 7.58 -4.14
CA VAL A 83 -17.33 8.48 -3.19
C VAL A 83 -18.32 9.33 -2.40
N LEU A 84 -17.93 9.75 -1.18
CA LEU A 84 -18.75 10.64 -0.33
C LEU A 84 -18.66 12.10 -0.79
N CYS A 85 -17.45 12.58 -1.05
CA CYS A 85 -17.15 13.98 -1.37
C CYS A 85 -17.01 14.18 -2.88
N ILE A 86 -18.12 14.01 -3.63
CA ILE A 86 -18.09 13.92 -5.10
C ILE A 86 -17.48 15.16 -5.78
N GLU A 87 -17.75 16.37 -5.26
CA GLU A 87 -17.22 17.62 -5.83
C GLU A 87 -15.70 17.63 -5.81
N LYS A 88 -15.10 17.36 -4.64
CA LYS A 88 -13.64 17.29 -4.48
C LYS A 88 -13.00 16.22 -5.37
N TRP A 89 -13.65 15.07 -5.50
CA TRP A 89 -13.14 13.98 -6.34
C TRP A 89 -13.23 14.31 -7.83
N ASN A 90 -14.29 15.01 -8.26
CA ASN A 90 -14.42 15.50 -9.64
C ASN A 90 -13.32 16.52 -9.96
N ASP A 91 -13.00 17.42 -9.03
CA ASP A 91 -11.91 18.39 -9.19
C ASP A 91 -10.55 17.69 -9.31
N CYS A 92 -10.37 16.56 -8.64
CA CYS A 92 -9.16 15.76 -8.68
C CYS A 92 -9.11 14.71 -9.81
N GLN A 93 -10.18 14.54 -10.60
CA GLN A 93 -10.31 13.43 -11.56
C GLN A 93 -9.11 13.29 -12.49
N LEU A 94 -8.71 14.35 -13.17
CA LEU A 94 -7.58 14.33 -14.11
C LEU A 94 -6.24 14.00 -13.41
N LEU A 95 -6.08 14.44 -12.16
CA LEU A 95 -4.88 14.14 -11.38
C LEU A 95 -4.82 12.65 -11.03
N VAL A 96 -5.96 12.06 -10.62
CA VAL A 96 -6.08 10.62 -10.34
C VAL A 96 -5.78 9.80 -11.58
N GLU A 97 -6.39 10.14 -12.72
CA GLU A 97 -6.17 9.45 -13.98
C GLU A 97 -4.70 9.49 -14.41
N ARG A 98 -4.06 10.66 -14.38
CA ARG A 98 -2.62 10.79 -14.68
C ARG A 98 -1.74 9.99 -13.74
N MET A 99 -2.05 10.01 -12.46
CA MET A 99 -1.32 9.25 -11.43
C MET A 99 -1.41 7.75 -11.70
N LEU A 100 -2.61 7.22 -11.95
CA LEU A 100 -2.84 5.81 -12.21
C LEU A 100 -2.26 5.38 -13.56
N ASN A 101 -2.39 6.19 -14.60
CA ASN A 101 -1.79 5.93 -15.92
C ASN A 101 -0.27 5.75 -15.79
N PHE A 102 0.37 6.65 -15.05
CA PHE A 102 1.80 6.53 -14.81
C PHE A 102 2.14 5.29 -13.98
N LEU A 103 1.41 5.05 -12.88
CA LEU A 103 1.69 3.96 -11.96
C LEU A 103 1.55 2.58 -12.61
N THR A 104 0.48 2.36 -13.37
CA THR A 104 0.12 1.03 -13.90
C THR A 104 0.57 0.79 -15.34
N GLY A 105 0.79 1.88 -16.10
CA GLY A 105 1.02 1.81 -17.53
C GLY A 105 -0.24 1.52 -18.35
N ASP A 106 -1.41 1.64 -17.75
CA ASP A 106 -2.72 1.53 -18.40
C ASP A 106 -3.33 2.93 -18.62
N ARG A 107 -4.41 3.03 -19.37
CA ARG A 107 -5.19 4.24 -19.55
C ARG A 107 -6.45 4.16 -18.69
N TRP A 108 -6.49 4.96 -17.62
CA TRP A 108 -7.61 5.02 -16.70
C TRP A 108 -8.49 6.22 -17.03
N LYS A 109 -9.79 5.98 -17.01
CA LYS A 109 -10.84 6.98 -16.95
C LYS A 109 -11.67 6.71 -15.70
N ILE A 110 -11.80 7.69 -14.81
CA ILE A 110 -12.49 7.52 -13.54
C ILE A 110 -13.81 8.28 -13.59
N CYS A 111 -14.91 7.59 -13.35
CA CYS A 111 -16.23 8.15 -13.24
C CYS A 111 -16.67 8.09 -11.79
N PHE A 112 -16.59 9.21 -11.07
CA PHE A 112 -17.06 9.29 -9.70
C PHE A 112 -18.58 9.36 -9.64
N ARG A 113 -19.17 8.69 -8.63
CA ARG A 113 -20.60 8.74 -8.31
C ARG A 113 -20.79 8.93 -6.82
N LYS A 114 -21.83 9.65 -6.41
CA LYS A 114 -22.13 9.88 -5.00
C LYS A 114 -22.54 8.60 -4.31
N ARG A 115 -22.12 8.42 -3.07
CA ARG A 115 -22.53 7.33 -2.18
C ARG A 115 -22.92 7.83 -0.80
N GLU A 116 -23.59 6.98 -0.06
CA GLU A 116 -23.83 7.13 1.37
C GLU A 116 -22.80 6.34 2.18
N LEU A 117 -22.79 6.54 3.51
CA LEU A 117 -21.96 5.75 4.42
C LEU A 117 -22.37 4.28 4.39
N THR A 118 -21.39 3.41 4.29
CA THR A 118 -21.62 1.97 4.40
C THR A 118 -21.97 1.57 5.84
N GLU A 119 -22.61 0.42 6.03
CA GLU A 119 -22.88 -0.10 7.37
C GLU A 119 -21.62 -0.29 8.22
N ILE A 120 -20.51 -0.69 7.59
CA ILE A 120 -19.22 -0.88 8.26
C ILE A 120 -18.72 0.45 8.80
N GLU A 121 -18.78 1.52 7.99
CA GLU A 121 -18.39 2.88 8.38
C GLU A 121 -19.30 3.41 9.51
N MET A 122 -20.61 3.25 9.39
CA MET A 122 -21.55 3.65 10.43
C MET A 122 -21.30 2.93 11.78
N LYS A 123 -21.06 1.62 11.72
CA LYS A 123 -20.72 0.82 12.92
C LYS A 123 -19.39 1.27 13.53
N ALA A 124 -18.39 1.55 12.68
CA ALA A 124 -17.08 2.03 13.13
C ALA A 124 -17.18 3.41 13.80
N ARG A 125 -17.92 4.37 13.21
CA ARG A 125 -18.17 5.71 13.78
C ARG A 125 -18.86 5.63 15.15
N LYS A 126 -19.89 4.80 15.29
CA LYS A 126 -20.59 4.60 16.58
C LYS A 126 -19.68 4.06 17.68
N LYS A 127 -18.76 3.17 17.32
CA LYS A 127 -17.80 2.58 18.26
C LYS A 127 -16.76 3.60 18.67
N TYR A 128 -16.34 4.45 17.75
CA TYR A 128 -15.29 5.46 17.92
C TYR A 128 -15.62 6.47 19.02
N GLY A 129 -16.86 6.96 19.11
CA GLY A 129 -17.28 7.98 20.10
C GLY A 129 -17.15 7.58 21.57
N LYS A 130 -16.62 6.38 21.87
CA LYS A 130 -16.50 5.84 23.24
C LYS A 130 -15.06 5.76 23.78
N VAL A 131 -14.05 6.01 22.96
CA VAL A 131 -12.63 5.82 23.35
C VAL A 131 -11.74 6.90 22.74
N ALA A 132 -11.22 7.79 23.54
CA ALA A 132 -10.22 8.78 23.13
C ALA A 132 -8.96 8.66 24.01
N GLU A 133 -7.84 9.09 23.52
CA GLU A 133 -6.55 9.46 24.14
C GLU A 133 -5.30 8.61 23.82
N LYS A 134 -5.40 7.31 23.55
CA LYS A 134 -4.19 6.46 23.53
C LYS A 134 -3.20 6.75 22.38
N ASN A 135 -3.63 7.37 21.27
CA ASN A 135 -2.78 7.60 20.09
C ASN A 135 -2.62 9.10 19.72
N SER A 136 -2.90 10.00 20.63
CA SER A 136 -2.85 11.46 20.38
C SER A 136 -1.44 12.00 20.06
N LYS A 137 -0.39 11.24 20.34
CA LYS A 137 1.01 11.65 20.13
C LYS A 137 1.57 11.28 18.75
N ILE A 138 0.93 10.42 17.99
CA ILE A 138 1.44 9.95 16.70
C ILE A 138 1.56 11.11 15.72
N THR A 139 2.78 11.36 15.24
CA THR A 139 3.10 12.36 14.21
C THR A 139 3.80 11.74 13.02
N LYS A 140 4.20 10.47 13.11
CA LYS A 140 4.93 9.76 12.07
C LYS A 140 4.33 8.38 11.84
N ILE A 141 4.09 8.05 10.60
CA ILE A 141 3.75 6.69 10.16
C ILE A 141 4.86 6.21 9.22
N CYS A 142 5.48 5.08 9.54
CA CYS A 142 6.52 4.50 8.69
C CYS A 142 6.01 3.25 7.99
N MET A 143 6.22 3.17 6.67
CA MET A 143 5.91 1.97 5.92
C MET A 143 6.90 0.85 6.26
N PHE A 144 6.38 -0.31 6.68
CA PHE A 144 7.16 -1.45 7.16
C PHE A 144 6.86 -2.71 6.34
N SER A 145 7.47 -2.78 5.15
CA SER A 145 7.16 -3.82 4.16
C SER A 145 7.75 -5.21 4.48
N GLY A 146 8.69 -5.29 5.42
CA GLY A 146 9.48 -6.50 5.68
C GLY A 146 10.75 -6.60 4.82
N GLY A 147 11.01 -5.62 3.95
CA GLY A 147 12.24 -5.50 3.16
C GLY A 147 13.36 -4.79 3.91
N LEU A 148 14.58 -4.90 3.39
CA LEU A 148 15.77 -4.31 4.00
C LEU A 148 15.68 -2.78 4.14
N ASP A 149 15.19 -2.08 3.12
CA ASP A 149 15.08 -0.61 3.14
C ASP A 149 14.11 -0.14 4.22
N SER A 150 12.94 -0.79 4.33
CA SER A 150 11.96 -0.47 5.37
C SER A 150 12.46 -0.86 6.77
N CYS A 151 13.27 -1.90 6.89
CA CYS A 151 13.92 -2.29 8.13
C CYS A 151 14.92 -1.20 8.59
N ILE A 152 15.81 -0.75 7.70
CA ILE A 152 16.78 0.32 7.99
C ILE A 152 16.05 1.62 8.33
N GLY A 153 15.01 1.97 7.57
CA GLY A 153 14.22 3.18 7.82
C GLY A 153 13.55 3.18 9.19
N ALA A 154 12.93 2.06 9.56
CA ALA A 154 12.31 1.90 10.88
C ALA A 154 13.34 1.96 12.00
N LEU A 155 14.50 1.30 11.81
CA LEU A 155 15.60 1.28 12.77
C LEU A 155 16.15 2.67 13.02
N ASN A 156 16.48 3.42 11.96
CA ASN A 156 16.98 4.78 12.08
C ASN A 156 15.99 5.71 12.78
N LEU A 157 14.68 5.59 12.44
CA LEU A 157 13.63 6.37 13.10
C LEU A 157 13.55 6.10 14.61
N LEU A 158 13.67 4.84 15.02
CA LEU A 158 13.64 4.46 16.44
C LEU A 158 14.88 4.93 17.18
N CYS A 159 16.05 4.89 16.54
CA CYS A 159 17.29 5.40 17.13
C CYS A 159 17.32 6.93 17.22
N ASP A 160 16.74 7.64 16.25
CA ASP A 160 16.76 9.09 16.17
C ASP A 160 15.62 9.76 16.99
N THR A 161 14.57 9.03 17.39
CA THR A 161 13.44 9.61 18.12
C THR A 161 13.71 9.66 19.64
N LYS A 162 13.29 10.77 20.26
CA LYS A 162 13.30 10.90 21.73
C LYS A 162 12.04 10.30 22.37
N ASP A 163 10.95 10.23 21.64
CA ASP A 163 9.67 9.71 22.10
C ASP A 163 9.12 8.71 21.08
N ILE A 164 9.23 7.44 21.39
CA ILE A 164 8.77 6.34 20.54
C ILE A 164 7.25 6.39 20.37
N SER A 165 6.49 6.96 21.30
CA SER A 165 5.03 7.04 21.26
C SER A 165 4.47 7.88 20.09
N ASN A 166 5.34 8.62 19.39
CA ASN A 166 4.95 9.43 18.22
C ASN A 166 4.97 8.66 16.89
N LEU A 167 5.34 7.38 16.90
CA LEU A 167 5.61 6.58 15.71
C LEU A 167 4.71 5.34 15.65
N VAL A 168 4.25 5.00 14.45
CA VAL A 168 3.54 3.75 14.12
C VAL A 168 4.07 3.18 12.82
N PHE A 169 4.17 1.86 12.77
CA PHE A 169 4.59 1.11 11.59
C PHE A 169 3.38 0.49 10.88
N VAL A 170 3.28 0.72 9.58
CA VAL A 170 2.20 0.16 8.75
C VAL A 170 2.75 -0.81 7.74
N SER A 171 2.24 -2.01 7.73
CA SER A 171 2.60 -3.07 6.80
C SER A 171 1.38 -3.57 6.02
N HIS A 172 1.65 -4.18 4.88
CA HIS A 172 0.64 -4.84 4.05
C HIS A 172 1.22 -6.15 3.51
N TYR A 173 0.43 -7.20 3.54
CA TYR A 173 0.75 -8.46 2.89
C TYR A 173 -0.35 -8.88 1.91
N GLY A 174 0.05 -9.52 0.81
CA GLY A 174 -0.86 -10.19 -0.12
C GLY A 174 -1.04 -11.65 0.29
N GLY A 175 -1.78 -12.44 -0.47
CA GLY A 175 -2.11 -13.83 -0.15
C GLY A 175 -0.94 -14.83 -0.06
N GLY A 176 0.31 -14.42 -0.32
CA GLY A 176 1.51 -15.27 -0.18
C GLY A 176 2.03 -15.30 1.27
N LYS A 177 2.42 -16.48 1.75
CA LYS A 177 2.96 -16.64 3.11
C LYS A 177 4.33 -15.99 3.30
N GLY A 178 5.10 -15.85 2.22
CA GLY A 178 6.48 -15.40 2.30
C GLY A 178 6.67 -13.99 2.86
N THR A 179 5.80 -13.06 2.52
CA THR A 179 5.92 -11.68 3.00
C THR A 179 5.55 -11.56 4.48
N ILE A 180 4.46 -12.20 4.90
CA ILE A 180 3.97 -12.10 6.28
C ILE A 180 4.94 -12.72 7.28
N GLU A 181 5.55 -13.87 6.96
CA GLU A 181 6.53 -14.53 7.83
C GLU A 181 7.70 -13.60 8.18
N TYR A 182 8.24 -12.88 7.20
CA TYR A 182 9.34 -11.94 7.42
C TYR A 182 8.89 -10.65 8.13
N GLN A 183 7.68 -10.18 7.88
CA GLN A 183 7.13 -9.04 8.64
C GLN A 183 6.97 -9.38 10.11
N GLU A 184 6.47 -10.58 10.45
CA GLU A 184 6.34 -11.04 11.84
C GLU A 184 7.72 -11.22 12.51
N MET A 185 8.66 -11.88 11.85
CA MET A 185 10.02 -12.05 12.40
C MET A 185 10.70 -10.71 12.71
N LEU A 186 10.56 -9.73 11.80
CA LEU A 186 11.11 -8.38 12.03
C LEU A 186 10.35 -7.67 13.14
N LYS A 187 9.01 -7.69 13.14
CA LYS A 187 8.19 -7.11 14.22
C LYS A 187 8.63 -7.61 15.58
N ASP A 188 8.76 -8.94 15.75
CA ASP A 188 9.18 -9.56 17.01
C ASP A 188 10.59 -9.14 17.43
N ALA A 189 11.51 -8.99 16.47
CA ALA A 189 12.86 -8.53 16.75
C ALA A 189 12.87 -7.06 17.22
N PHE A 190 12.08 -6.18 16.56
CA PHE A 190 11.96 -4.78 16.93
C PHE A 190 11.27 -4.60 18.29
N ILE A 191 10.21 -5.36 18.57
CA ILE A 191 9.53 -5.37 19.87
C ILE A 191 10.54 -5.67 20.99
N ARG A 192 11.35 -6.72 20.83
CA ARG A 192 12.37 -7.10 21.83
C ARG A 192 13.48 -6.07 21.97
N ARG A 193 13.98 -5.50 20.86
CA ARG A 193 15.11 -4.56 20.86
C ARG A 193 14.76 -3.23 21.49
N PHE A 194 13.56 -2.70 21.19
CA PHE A 194 13.14 -1.34 21.55
C PHE A 194 12.08 -1.28 22.64
N GLY A 195 11.66 -2.41 23.21
CA GLY A 195 10.61 -2.46 24.24
C GLY A 195 9.24 -1.99 23.74
N LEU A 196 8.96 -2.22 22.44
CA LEU A 196 7.66 -1.89 21.82
C LEU A 196 6.60 -2.93 22.20
N ASP A 197 5.35 -2.60 21.95
CA ASP A 197 4.24 -3.57 21.96
C ASP A 197 3.62 -3.70 20.57
N GLU A 198 2.71 -4.65 20.41
CA GLU A 198 2.07 -4.92 19.12
C GLU A 198 1.25 -3.76 18.56
N SER A 199 0.82 -2.80 19.39
CA SER A 199 0.02 -1.64 18.95
C SER A 199 0.79 -0.67 18.07
N TYR A 200 2.13 -0.73 18.11
CA TYR A 200 2.99 0.02 17.20
C TYR A 200 2.97 -0.50 15.77
N PHE A 201 2.46 -1.71 15.53
CA PHE A 201 2.49 -2.36 14.24
C PHE A 201 1.07 -2.63 13.73
N ILE A 202 0.72 -1.97 12.63
CA ILE A 202 -0.57 -2.14 11.96
C ILE A 202 -0.33 -2.97 10.71
N GLN A 203 -0.87 -4.19 10.69
CA GLN A 203 -0.71 -5.09 9.56
C GLN A 203 -2.02 -5.20 8.77
N ASN A 204 -1.95 -4.90 7.48
CA ASN A 204 -3.09 -4.92 6.58
C ASN A 204 -3.00 -6.08 5.59
N PHE A 205 -4.17 -6.60 5.26
CA PHE A 205 -4.36 -7.60 4.21
C PHE A 205 -5.39 -7.11 3.21
N ALA A 206 -5.15 -7.34 1.92
CA ALA A 206 -6.15 -7.18 0.87
C ALA A 206 -5.95 -8.22 -0.23
N SER A 207 -7.03 -8.81 -0.70
CA SER A 207 -7.00 -9.80 -1.77
C SER A 207 -8.34 -9.91 -2.49
N VAL A 208 -8.28 -10.03 -3.81
CA VAL A 208 -9.41 -10.40 -4.66
C VAL A 208 -9.68 -11.89 -4.50
N ILE A 209 -10.92 -12.23 -4.21
CA ILE A 209 -11.39 -13.62 -4.09
C ILE A 209 -12.08 -14.00 -5.39
N THR A 210 -11.64 -15.09 -5.98
CA THR A 210 -12.26 -15.63 -7.20
C THR A 210 -12.30 -17.14 -7.12
N SER A 211 -13.22 -17.77 -7.86
CA SER A 211 -13.15 -19.21 -8.05
C SER A 211 -11.86 -19.60 -8.78
N LYS A 212 -11.40 -20.85 -8.61
CA LYS A 212 -10.19 -21.35 -9.29
C LYS A 212 -10.26 -21.28 -10.81
N LYS A 213 -11.45 -21.17 -11.38
CA LYS A 213 -11.67 -21.09 -12.85
C LYS A 213 -11.45 -19.67 -13.40
N VAL A 214 -11.49 -18.63 -12.55
CA VAL A 214 -11.31 -17.24 -12.98
C VAL A 214 -9.83 -16.91 -13.00
N ARG A 215 -9.30 -16.67 -14.18
CA ARG A 215 -7.91 -16.22 -14.38
C ARG A 215 -7.74 -14.80 -13.86
N LYS A 216 -6.63 -14.57 -13.16
CA LYS A 216 -6.23 -13.25 -12.64
C LYS A 216 -4.90 -12.84 -13.24
N GLU A 217 -4.73 -11.54 -13.44
CA GLU A 217 -3.46 -10.96 -13.81
C GLU A 217 -2.46 -11.08 -12.65
N ASP A 218 -1.25 -11.54 -12.93
CA ASP A 218 -0.16 -11.56 -11.95
C ASP A 218 0.58 -10.21 -12.01
N THR A 219 0.02 -9.21 -11.33
CA THR A 219 0.51 -7.84 -11.33
C THR A 219 0.71 -7.32 -9.91
N THR A 220 1.69 -6.43 -9.74
CA THR A 220 1.95 -5.70 -8.48
C THR A 220 1.97 -4.20 -8.69
N ARG A 221 1.61 -3.70 -9.90
CA ARG A 221 1.77 -2.30 -10.28
C ARG A 221 0.94 -1.34 -9.43
N SER A 222 -0.34 -1.67 -9.20
CA SER A 222 -1.26 -0.86 -8.39
C SER A 222 -1.08 -1.03 -6.88
N ARG A 223 -0.29 -2.02 -6.44
CA ARG A 223 -0.16 -2.41 -5.03
C ARG A 223 0.33 -1.28 -4.13
N SER A 224 1.23 -0.44 -4.61
CA SER A 224 1.77 0.67 -3.80
C SER A 224 0.71 1.71 -3.46
N PHE A 225 -0.17 2.04 -4.40
CA PHE A 225 -1.28 2.96 -4.14
C PHE A 225 -2.18 2.45 -3.01
N MET A 226 -2.56 1.17 -3.07
CA MET A 226 -3.33 0.53 -2.00
C MET A 226 -2.58 0.55 -0.66
N PHE A 227 -1.29 0.25 -0.66
CA PHE A 227 -0.46 0.20 0.54
C PHE A 227 -0.35 1.58 1.21
N PHE A 228 -0.08 2.62 0.42
CA PHE A 228 0.01 3.98 0.94
C PHE A 228 -1.35 4.52 1.38
N SER A 229 -2.43 4.19 0.66
CA SER A 229 -3.78 4.62 1.04
C SER A 229 -4.23 4.08 2.41
N HIS A 230 -3.80 2.88 2.81
CA HIS A 230 -4.03 2.39 4.17
C HIS A 230 -3.35 3.30 5.21
N ALA A 231 -2.08 3.63 5.00
CA ALA A 231 -1.33 4.48 5.92
C ALA A 231 -1.88 5.92 5.96
N ILE A 232 -2.27 6.46 4.80
CA ILE A 232 -2.90 7.79 4.69
C ILE A 232 -4.24 7.82 5.44
N ALA A 233 -5.04 6.76 5.33
CA ALA A 233 -6.30 6.65 6.06
C ALA A 233 -6.06 6.67 7.58
N TYR A 234 -5.09 5.90 8.09
CA TYR A 234 -4.73 5.96 9.51
C TYR A 234 -4.21 7.34 9.92
N ALA A 235 -3.34 7.95 9.11
CA ALA A 235 -2.81 9.28 9.38
C ALA A 235 -3.92 10.34 9.46
N SER A 236 -4.95 10.23 8.63
CA SER A 236 -6.07 11.18 8.60
C SER A 236 -6.87 11.25 9.91
N ALA A 237 -6.72 10.23 10.76
CA ALA A 237 -7.42 10.14 12.04
C ALA A 237 -6.62 10.75 13.23
N MET A 238 -5.44 11.33 12.96
CA MET A 238 -4.60 11.89 14.04
C MET A 238 -4.98 13.31 14.45
N GLY A 239 -5.87 13.98 13.72
CA GLY A 239 -6.31 15.35 14.00
C GLY A 239 -5.22 16.43 13.85
N LYS A 240 -4.11 16.09 13.20
CA LYS A 240 -2.94 16.95 12.98
C LYS A 240 -2.13 16.49 11.79
N ASP A 241 -1.11 17.28 11.42
CA ASP A 241 -0.19 16.91 10.35
C ASP A 241 0.63 15.67 10.74
N VAL A 242 0.69 14.69 9.82
CA VAL A 242 1.43 13.45 9.98
C VAL A 242 2.43 13.28 8.86
N GLU A 243 3.65 12.90 9.20
CA GLU A 243 4.65 12.48 8.22
C GLU A 243 4.46 11.00 7.86
N LEU A 244 4.18 10.72 6.60
CA LEU A 244 4.20 9.36 6.06
C LEU A 244 5.59 9.07 5.48
N ILE A 245 6.34 8.24 6.19
CA ILE A 245 7.72 7.91 5.83
C ILE A 245 7.73 6.62 5.02
N ILE A 246 8.29 6.69 3.82
CA ILE A 246 8.40 5.60 2.85
C ILE A 246 9.88 5.35 2.58
N PRO A 247 10.56 4.49 3.36
CA PRO A 247 11.98 4.21 3.18
C PRO A 247 12.20 3.38 1.91
N GLU A 248 12.75 3.99 0.88
CA GLU A 248 13.09 3.30 -0.37
C GLU A 248 14.33 3.91 -1.00
N ASN A 249 15.28 3.08 -1.43
CA ASN A 249 16.51 3.52 -2.06
C ASN A 249 16.28 4.09 -3.47
N VAL A 250 17.25 4.89 -3.96
CA VAL A 250 17.17 5.59 -5.24
C VAL A 250 17.00 4.63 -6.43
N LEU A 251 17.69 3.50 -6.45
CA LEU A 251 17.67 2.57 -7.60
C LEU A 251 16.29 1.92 -7.79
N ILE A 252 15.62 1.59 -6.68
CA ILE A 252 14.23 1.09 -6.71
C ILE A 252 13.26 2.23 -7.05
N SER A 253 13.45 3.42 -6.47
CA SER A 253 12.59 4.57 -6.72
C SER A 253 12.60 5.00 -8.18
N LEU A 254 13.76 5.12 -8.81
CA LEU A 254 13.87 5.47 -10.23
C LEU A 254 13.41 4.34 -11.13
N ASN A 255 13.52 3.09 -10.65
CA ASN A 255 13.13 1.89 -11.38
C ASN A 255 13.63 1.84 -12.83
N ILE A 256 14.90 2.19 -13.00
CA ILE A 256 15.55 2.20 -14.33
C ILE A 256 15.55 0.77 -14.87
N PRO A 257 15.02 0.53 -16.08
CA PRO A 257 15.06 -0.79 -16.69
C PRO A 257 16.50 -1.15 -17.05
N LEU A 258 17.13 -1.98 -16.25
CA LEU A 258 18.51 -2.46 -16.48
C LEU A 258 18.60 -3.53 -17.58
N ALA A 259 17.49 -4.03 -18.07
CA ALA A 259 17.42 -4.98 -19.16
C ALA A 259 16.22 -4.66 -20.06
N TYR A 260 16.35 -4.91 -21.36
CA TYR A 260 15.29 -4.70 -22.35
C TYR A 260 13.98 -5.39 -21.99
N THR A 261 14.05 -6.60 -21.44
CA THR A 261 12.89 -7.37 -20.97
C THR A 261 12.12 -6.72 -19.80
N ARG A 262 12.68 -5.68 -19.16
CA ARG A 262 12.04 -4.97 -18.05
C ARG A 262 11.38 -3.65 -18.44
N THR A 263 11.42 -3.27 -19.69
CA THR A 263 10.73 -2.06 -20.16
C THR A 263 9.21 -2.16 -20.03
N GLY A 264 8.72 -3.35 -19.81
CA GLY A 264 7.29 -3.62 -19.76
C GLY A 264 6.72 -4.09 -18.40
N THR A 265 6.74 -5.40 -18.14
CA THR A 265 5.87 -6.06 -17.14
C THR A 265 6.31 -5.95 -15.70
N SER A 266 7.60 -5.89 -15.45
CA SER A 266 8.16 -5.99 -14.08
C SER A 266 8.54 -4.65 -13.48
N SER A 267 8.24 -3.53 -14.14
CA SER A 267 8.56 -2.20 -13.62
C SER A 267 7.44 -1.68 -12.74
N THR A 268 7.64 -1.81 -11.43
CA THR A 268 6.77 -1.16 -10.45
C THR A 268 7.29 0.25 -10.21
N ARG A 269 6.48 1.27 -10.44
CA ARG A 269 6.82 2.68 -10.22
C ARG A 269 6.44 3.12 -8.81
N THR A 270 6.63 2.23 -7.83
CA THR A 270 6.11 2.30 -6.46
C THR A 270 6.42 3.60 -5.76
N THR A 271 7.66 4.05 -5.84
CA THR A 271 8.17 5.27 -5.17
C THR A 271 8.84 6.22 -6.15
N HIS A 272 8.51 6.10 -7.45
CA HIS A 272 9.05 6.98 -8.47
C HIS A 272 8.72 8.45 -8.14
N PRO A 273 9.68 9.40 -8.21
CA PRO A 273 9.47 10.79 -7.77
C PRO A 273 8.25 11.46 -8.41
N TYR A 274 7.99 11.19 -9.68
CA TYR A 274 6.82 11.72 -10.39
C TYR A 274 5.49 11.21 -9.79
N TYR A 275 5.41 9.89 -9.51
CA TYR A 275 4.24 9.29 -8.85
C TYR A 275 4.04 9.86 -7.43
N MET A 276 5.12 9.94 -6.65
CA MET A 276 5.06 10.46 -5.28
C MET A 276 4.62 11.93 -5.24
N LYS A 277 5.07 12.73 -6.20
CA LYS A 277 4.63 14.14 -6.35
C LYS A 277 3.13 14.22 -6.67
N MET A 278 2.62 13.39 -7.57
CA MET A 278 1.18 13.36 -7.89
C MET A 278 0.34 12.87 -6.71
N LEU A 279 0.80 11.85 -6.00
CA LEU A 279 0.12 11.35 -4.80
C LEU A 279 0.09 12.42 -3.70
N GLN A 280 1.21 13.11 -3.45
CA GLN A 280 1.23 14.23 -2.49
C GLN A 280 0.28 15.35 -2.91
N LYS A 281 0.24 15.70 -4.19
CA LYS A 281 -0.68 16.71 -4.70
C LYS A 281 -2.12 16.29 -4.46
N LEU A 282 -2.49 15.03 -4.75
CA LEU A 282 -3.83 14.50 -4.52
C LEU A 282 -4.23 14.57 -3.03
N ILE A 283 -3.33 14.16 -2.13
CA ILE A 283 -3.51 14.25 -0.67
C ILE A 283 -3.82 15.69 -0.24
N THR A 284 -3.05 16.65 -0.77
CA THR A 284 -3.21 18.07 -0.46
C THR A 284 -4.54 18.62 -0.98
N GLU A 285 -4.91 18.34 -2.22
CA GLU A 285 -6.17 18.80 -2.82
C GLU A 285 -7.40 18.19 -2.14
N LEU A 286 -7.30 16.97 -1.63
CA LEU A 286 -8.35 16.36 -0.82
C LEU A 286 -8.40 16.90 0.63
N GLY A 287 -7.46 17.77 1.03
CA GLY A 287 -7.41 18.35 2.37
C GLY A 287 -7.02 17.36 3.47
N ILE A 288 -6.24 16.33 3.12
CA ILE A 288 -5.73 15.36 4.06
C ILE A 288 -4.37 15.85 4.60
N ALA A 289 -4.26 16.01 5.93
CA ALA A 289 -3.08 16.53 6.59
C ALA A 289 -1.95 15.49 6.70
N VAL A 290 -1.38 15.10 5.55
CA VAL A 290 -0.31 14.11 5.45
C VAL A 290 0.78 14.60 4.50
N THR A 291 2.03 14.54 4.96
CA THR A 291 3.21 14.84 4.15
C THR A 291 4.02 13.58 3.92
N ILE A 292 4.21 13.21 2.65
CA ILE A 292 5.01 12.04 2.27
C ILE A 292 6.49 12.41 2.30
N LYS A 293 7.31 11.56 2.93
CA LYS A 293 8.76 11.70 2.98
C LYS A 293 9.47 10.41 2.62
N ASN A 294 10.45 10.48 1.75
CA ASN A 294 11.44 9.42 1.55
C ASN A 294 12.83 9.95 1.94
N PRO A 295 13.34 9.61 3.13
CA PRO A 295 14.66 10.09 3.58
C PRO A 295 15.83 9.49 2.77
N TYR A 296 15.57 8.48 1.96
CA TYR A 296 16.59 7.76 1.19
C TYR A 296 16.46 7.93 -0.33
N GLN A 297 15.70 8.90 -0.79
CA GLN A 297 15.44 9.14 -2.22
C GLN A 297 16.69 9.38 -3.08
N PHE A 298 17.79 9.76 -2.46
CA PHE A 298 19.08 9.99 -3.12
C PHE A 298 20.18 9.03 -2.66
N LYS A 299 19.83 7.97 -1.91
CA LYS A 299 20.78 7.00 -1.35
C LYS A 299 20.63 5.65 -2.01
N THR A 300 21.76 5.03 -2.29
CA THR A 300 21.83 3.63 -2.67
C THR A 300 21.58 2.73 -1.45
N LYS A 301 21.27 1.48 -1.69
CA LYS A 301 21.10 0.50 -0.61
C LYS A 301 22.40 0.33 0.21
N GLY A 302 23.55 0.38 -0.42
CA GLY A 302 24.85 0.35 0.26
C GLY A 302 25.03 1.51 1.23
N GLU A 303 24.74 2.74 0.78
CA GLU A 303 24.79 3.94 1.64
C GLU A 303 23.80 3.83 2.80
N MET A 304 22.58 3.33 2.57
CA MET A 304 21.60 3.10 3.64
C MET A 304 22.15 2.14 4.72
N ILE A 305 22.84 1.07 4.32
CA ILE A 305 23.45 0.12 5.26
C ILE A 305 24.62 0.78 6.01
N LEU A 306 25.48 1.52 5.30
CA LEU A 306 26.64 2.19 5.90
C LEU A 306 26.24 3.30 6.90
N GLU A 307 25.11 3.96 6.67
CA GLU A 307 24.60 5.04 7.52
C GLU A 307 23.56 4.55 8.55
N CYS A 308 23.32 3.24 8.65
CA CYS A 308 22.42 2.68 9.64
C CYS A 308 22.90 3.00 11.06
N ARG A 309 21.99 3.48 11.91
CA ARG A 309 22.28 3.93 13.30
C ARG A 309 22.66 2.79 14.23
N ASP A 310 22.09 1.60 14.04
CA ASP A 310 22.40 0.40 14.83
C ASP A 310 22.78 -0.75 13.86
N ARG A 311 24.04 -0.79 13.49
CA ARG A 311 24.55 -1.79 12.55
C ARG A 311 24.61 -3.21 13.16
N GLU A 312 24.80 -3.31 14.47
CA GLU A 312 24.84 -4.59 15.16
C GLU A 312 23.47 -5.25 15.08
N PHE A 313 22.43 -4.51 15.46
CA PHE A 313 21.06 -5.04 15.33
C PHE A 313 20.66 -5.27 13.87
N LEU A 314 21.06 -4.40 12.94
CA LEU A 314 20.82 -4.64 11.51
C LEU A 314 21.42 -5.98 11.06
N GLN A 315 22.62 -6.32 11.51
CA GLN A 315 23.27 -7.60 11.19
C GLN A 315 22.51 -8.79 11.77
N GLU A 316 21.98 -8.68 13.00
CA GLU A 316 21.15 -9.71 13.63
C GLU A 316 19.84 -10.00 12.89
N VAL A 317 19.28 -9.00 12.21
CA VAL A 317 17.97 -9.13 11.54
C VAL A 317 18.07 -9.19 10.02
N LEU A 318 19.27 -9.16 9.45
CA LEU A 318 19.50 -9.13 8.01
C LEU A 318 18.85 -10.32 7.28
N ASP A 319 18.99 -11.51 7.83
CA ASP A 319 18.39 -12.75 7.34
C ASP A 319 16.85 -12.80 7.49
N LYS A 320 16.30 -11.97 8.38
CA LYS A 320 14.86 -11.80 8.62
C LYS A 320 14.23 -10.77 7.70
N THR A 321 14.97 -10.18 6.75
CA THR A 321 14.45 -9.23 5.77
C THR A 321 14.16 -9.89 4.43
N MET A 322 13.03 -9.57 3.78
CA MET A 322 12.64 -10.10 2.48
C MET A 322 12.38 -8.98 1.47
N SER A 323 13.35 -8.72 0.61
CA SER A 323 13.23 -7.74 -0.50
C SER A 323 12.91 -8.41 -1.84
N CYS A 324 12.82 -9.73 -1.91
CA CYS A 324 12.65 -10.48 -3.14
C CYS A 324 11.26 -10.27 -3.76
N SER A 325 11.20 -10.08 -5.08
CA SER A 325 9.92 -10.03 -5.82
C SER A 325 9.24 -11.41 -5.94
N HIS A 326 9.99 -12.49 -5.71
CA HIS A 326 9.51 -13.87 -5.84
C HIS A 326 9.86 -14.68 -4.57
N PRO A 327 9.36 -14.31 -3.39
CA PRO A 327 9.75 -14.93 -2.12
C PRO A 327 9.36 -16.41 -2.04
N ASP A 328 8.31 -16.82 -2.74
CA ASP A 328 7.82 -18.21 -2.74
C ASP A 328 8.57 -19.13 -3.73
N VAL A 329 9.63 -18.66 -4.39
CA VAL A 329 10.41 -19.46 -5.36
C VAL A 329 10.93 -20.76 -4.76
N GLY A 330 11.30 -20.76 -3.47
CA GLY A 330 11.72 -21.97 -2.76
C GLY A 330 10.61 -23.02 -2.70
N ARG A 331 9.38 -22.58 -2.39
CA ARG A 331 8.19 -23.45 -2.33
C ARG A 331 7.85 -24.04 -3.71
N HIS A 332 7.95 -23.24 -4.76
CA HIS A 332 7.76 -23.72 -6.15
C HIS A 332 8.84 -24.72 -6.59
N ARG A 333 10.02 -24.70 -5.98
CA ARG A 333 11.09 -25.68 -6.19
C ARG A 333 11.03 -26.88 -5.24
N GLY A 334 9.91 -27.08 -4.54
CA GLY A 334 9.72 -28.19 -3.61
C GLY A 334 10.33 -27.99 -2.22
N LEU A 335 10.95 -26.83 -1.95
CA LEU A 335 11.44 -26.49 -0.62
C LEU A 335 10.27 -25.96 0.24
N LYS A 336 10.19 -26.38 1.49
CA LYS A 336 9.12 -25.93 2.42
C LYS A 336 9.35 -24.54 3.00
N LYS A 337 10.22 -23.72 2.40
CA LYS A 337 10.60 -22.38 2.88
C LYS A 337 10.54 -21.32 1.80
N THR A 338 10.36 -20.09 2.22
CA THR A 338 10.58 -18.91 1.39
C THR A 338 12.06 -18.58 1.29
N MET A 339 12.49 -17.96 0.21
CA MET A 339 13.89 -17.59 0.00
C MET A 339 14.03 -16.47 -1.02
N HIS A 340 15.18 -15.79 -1.00
CA HIS A 340 15.57 -14.88 -2.06
C HIS A 340 15.83 -15.66 -3.36
N CYS A 341 15.23 -15.22 -4.48
CA CYS A 341 15.43 -15.90 -5.77
C CYS A 341 16.85 -15.69 -6.34
N GLY A 342 17.53 -14.62 -5.94
CA GLY A 342 18.89 -14.28 -6.36
C GLY A 342 19.03 -13.56 -7.71
N TYR A 343 17.96 -13.49 -8.52
CA TYR A 343 17.99 -12.95 -9.89
C TYR A 343 17.05 -11.77 -10.15
N CYS A 344 16.07 -11.49 -9.29
CA CYS A 344 15.23 -10.30 -9.44
C CYS A 344 16.02 -9.03 -9.07
N LEU A 345 15.56 -7.86 -9.56
CA LEU A 345 16.23 -6.58 -9.31
C LEU A 345 16.49 -6.32 -7.82
N PRO A 346 15.50 -6.45 -6.91
CA PRO A 346 15.77 -6.28 -5.49
C PRO A 346 16.83 -7.22 -4.93
N CYS A 347 16.89 -8.47 -5.41
CA CYS A 347 17.94 -9.41 -5.00
C CYS A 347 19.32 -9.02 -5.55
N THR A 348 19.39 -8.53 -6.79
CA THR A 348 20.64 -8.09 -7.41
C THR A 348 21.20 -6.85 -6.71
N ILE A 349 20.35 -5.88 -6.36
CA ILE A 349 20.76 -4.68 -5.63
C ILE A 349 21.18 -5.00 -4.19
N ARG A 350 20.67 -6.09 -3.61
CA ARG A 350 21.00 -6.53 -2.25
C ARG A 350 22.40 -7.18 -2.16
N ARG A 351 22.91 -7.75 -3.23
CA ARG A 351 24.26 -8.35 -3.29
C ARG A 351 25.37 -7.32 -3.22
#